data_9c84e57b204f16ff31536bae8b19ee6e
#
_entry.id   9c84e57b204f16ff31536bae8b19ee6e
#
_cell.length_a   1.000
_cell.length_b   1.000
_cell.length_c   1.000
_cell.angle_alpha   90.00
_cell.angle_beta   90.00
_cell.angle_gamma   90.00
#
_symmetry.space_group_name_H-M   'P 1'
#
loop_
_entity.id
_entity.type
_entity.pdbx_description
1 polymer ?
#
loop_
_entity_poly.entity_id
_entity_poly.type
_entity_poly.pdbx_seq_one_letter_code
_entity_poly.pdbx_strand_id
1 'polypeptide(L)'
;MEKQRGFTLIELLVVIAIIALLLALLMPALEMARAHARRAVCTANLRDLVVAWIIYADDNDGKIVNGQPSVNANGAPHANDNRPTGGPPPAKVYTEIPWARGIQLDGNGDPDYSGGLTKYDHEKTIKDGALWPNNQNVKAYKCPGAKSGHMRTYSITCSLNGDRSPVSHLGSAASMLCVKNRSLVRRPHDRIVALCEGWVNNLSYRVGYDTGKWIDPPPARHTEGMTFVFADGHSGFWKWKGPGTILAGEKRQSNYTPATQEEVSDLRDMRIAIWGKIP
;
A
#
# COMPACT_ATOMS: atom_id res chain seq x y z
N MET A 1 -33.32 -25.58 57.16
CA MET A 1 -33.52 -24.46 56.22
C MET A 1 -32.25 -23.65 56.22
N GLU A 2 -31.45 -23.79 55.15
CA GLU A 2 -30.22 -23.02 55.01
C GLU A 2 -30.58 -21.56 54.61
N LYS A 3 -30.15 -20.58 55.41
CA LYS A 3 -30.35 -19.17 55.12
C LYS A 3 -29.52 -18.79 53.87
N GLN A 4 -30.16 -18.59 52.74
CA GLN A 4 -29.51 -17.98 51.56
C GLN A 4 -29.08 -16.55 51.96
N ARG A 5 -27.77 -16.30 51.92
CA ARG A 5 -27.21 -14.96 52.09
C ARG A 5 -27.48 -14.14 50.83
N GLY A 6 -28.26 -13.09 50.97
CA GLY A 6 -28.50 -12.15 49.87
C GLY A 6 -27.25 -11.30 49.61
N PHE A 7 -27.02 -10.99 48.35
CA PHE A 7 -25.91 -10.12 47.88
C PHE A 7 -26.26 -8.65 48.23
N THR A 8 -25.33 -7.92 48.81
CA THR A 8 -25.56 -6.50 49.10
C THR A 8 -25.24 -5.61 47.90
N LEU A 9 -25.90 -4.45 47.82
CA LEU A 9 -25.69 -3.47 46.76
C LEU A 9 -24.23 -2.96 46.75
N ILE A 10 -23.61 -2.84 47.95
CA ILE A 10 -22.21 -2.41 48.11
C ILE A 10 -21.25 -3.46 47.57
N GLU A 11 -21.47 -4.75 47.83
CA GLU A 11 -20.62 -5.83 47.28
C GLU A 11 -20.65 -5.84 45.77
N LEU A 12 -21.82 -5.64 45.15
CA LEU A 12 -21.93 -5.54 43.68
C LEU A 12 -21.18 -4.32 43.16
N LEU A 13 -21.34 -3.16 43.82
CA LEU A 13 -20.71 -1.89 43.37
C LEU A 13 -19.18 -1.97 43.42
N VAL A 14 -18.62 -2.57 44.49
CA VAL A 14 -17.15 -2.76 44.60
C VAL A 14 -16.62 -3.68 43.49
N VAL A 15 -17.32 -4.77 43.20
CA VAL A 15 -16.90 -5.69 42.13
C VAL A 15 -16.86 -5.00 40.76
N ILE A 16 -17.93 -4.26 40.39
CA ILE A 16 -17.93 -3.55 39.10
C ILE A 16 -16.88 -2.45 39.04
N ALA A 17 -16.60 -1.76 40.16
CA ALA A 17 -15.55 -0.76 40.25
C ALA A 17 -14.14 -1.36 39.99
N ILE A 18 -13.86 -2.53 40.57
CA ILE A 18 -12.61 -3.25 40.36
C ILE A 18 -12.50 -3.72 38.93
N ILE A 19 -13.57 -4.28 38.34
CA ILE A 19 -13.59 -4.72 36.95
C ILE A 19 -13.35 -3.52 36.01
N ALA A 20 -14.03 -2.40 36.25
CA ALA A 20 -13.85 -1.18 35.46
C ALA A 20 -12.41 -0.66 35.52
N LEU A 21 -11.78 -0.68 36.69
CA LEU A 21 -10.39 -0.27 36.87
C LEU A 21 -9.43 -1.20 36.09
N LEU A 22 -9.63 -2.51 36.18
CA LEU A 22 -8.81 -3.50 35.45
C LEU A 22 -8.95 -3.33 33.96
N LEU A 23 -10.17 -3.13 33.45
CA LEU A 23 -10.42 -2.89 32.00
C LEU A 23 -9.78 -1.59 31.53
N ALA A 24 -9.81 -0.52 32.31
CA ALA A 24 -9.20 0.76 31.96
C ALA A 24 -7.67 0.64 31.77
N LEU A 25 -7.00 -0.23 32.51
CA LEU A 25 -5.56 -0.49 32.37
C LEU A 25 -5.25 -1.46 31.21
N LEU A 26 -6.14 -2.41 30.94
CA LEU A 26 -5.93 -3.41 29.89
C LEU A 26 -6.21 -2.88 28.47
N MET A 27 -7.16 -1.95 28.33
CA MET A 27 -7.61 -1.48 27.01
C MET A 27 -6.50 -0.85 26.17
N PRO A 28 -5.64 0.08 26.68
CA PRO A 28 -4.55 0.64 25.90
C PRO A 28 -3.51 -0.41 25.48
N ALA A 29 -3.19 -1.35 26.38
CA ALA A 29 -2.25 -2.42 26.09
C ALA A 29 -2.76 -3.36 24.99
N LEU A 30 -4.06 -3.69 24.99
CA LEU A 30 -4.70 -4.51 23.98
C LEU A 30 -4.72 -3.82 22.60
N GLU A 31 -4.95 -2.50 22.55
CA GLU A 31 -4.91 -1.74 21.32
C GLU A 31 -3.50 -1.74 20.69
N MET A 32 -2.47 -1.53 21.50
CA MET A 32 -1.08 -1.64 21.03
C MET A 32 -0.75 -3.05 20.52
N ALA A 33 -1.14 -4.09 21.25
CA ALA A 33 -0.92 -5.48 20.85
C ALA A 33 -1.61 -5.78 19.50
N ARG A 34 -2.86 -5.32 19.30
CA ARG A 34 -3.59 -5.46 18.04
C ARG A 34 -2.90 -4.70 16.88
N ALA A 35 -2.37 -3.51 17.14
CA ALA A 35 -1.65 -2.73 16.12
C ALA A 35 -0.36 -3.47 15.68
N HIS A 36 0.39 -4.02 16.63
CA HIS A 36 1.57 -4.84 16.34
C HIS A 36 1.22 -6.11 15.55
N ALA A 37 0.16 -6.83 15.95
CA ALA A 37 -0.31 -8.01 15.24
C ALA A 37 -0.71 -7.70 13.78
N ARG A 38 -1.47 -6.61 13.56
CA ARG A 38 -1.85 -6.17 12.21
C ARG A 38 -0.60 -5.82 11.37
N ARG A 39 0.39 -5.17 11.95
CA ARG A 39 1.65 -4.85 11.29
C ARG A 39 2.43 -6.10 10.89
N ALA A 40 2.52 -7.09 11.78
CA ALA A 40 3.20 -8.35 11.51
C ALA A 40 2.54 -9.10 10.33
N VAL A 41 1.20 -9.21 10.31
CA VAL A 41 0.46 -9.81 9.19
C VAL A 41 0.66 -9.01 7.91
N CYS A 42 0.62 -7.68 7.96
CA CYS A 42 0.86 -6.82 6.80
C CYS A 42 2.25 -7.04 6.21
N THR A 43 3.26 -7.18 7.06
CA THR A 43 4.64 -7.47 6.66
C THR A 43 4.78 -8.85 6.03
N ALA A 44 4.10 -9.88 6.57
CA ALA A 44 4.06 -11.22 6.00
C ALA A 44 3.41 -11.22 4.61
N ASN A 45 2.26 -10.55 4.45
CA ASN A 45 1.59 -10.41 3.16
C ASN A 45 2.49 -9.77 2.08
N LEU A 46 3.25 -8.74 2.45
CA LEU A 46 4.20 -8.11 1.53
C LEU A 46 5.35 -9.05 1.15
N ARG A 47 5.81 -9.91 2.07
CA ARG A 47 6.80 -10.96 1.74
C ARG A 47 6.24 -11.96 0.74
N ASP A 48 5.01 -12.41 0.93
CA ASP A 48 4.36 -13.34 0.00
C ASP A 48 4.24 -12.71 -1.40
N LEU A 49 3.90 -11.43 -1.48
CA LEU A 49 3.81 -10.70 -2.74
C LEU A 49 5.17 -10.51 -3.43
N VAL A 50 6.24 -10.24 -2.69
CA VAL A 50 7.57 -10.10 -3.31
C VAL A 50 8.13 -11.44 -3.75
N VAL A 51 7.84 -12.53 -3.04
CA VAL A 51 8.20 -13.87 -3.50
C VAL A 51 7.52 -14.17 -4.83
N ALA A 52 6.21 -13.88 -4.96
CA ALA A 52 5.50 -14.01 -6.23
C ALA A 52 6.10 -13.11 -7.34
N TRP A 53 6.53 -11.91 -6.99
CA TRP A 53 7.21 -10.97 -7.90
C TRP A 53 8.57 -11.49 -8.38
N ILE A 54 9.33 -12.14 -7.49
CA ILE A 54 10.62 -12.76 -7.82
C ILE A 54 10.41 -13.95 -8.74
N ILE A 55 9.48 -14.87 -8.40
CA ILE A 55 9.15 -16.04 -9.22
C ILE A 55 8.68 -15.60 -10.61
N TYR A 56 7.79 -14.60 -10.68
CA TYR A 56 7.36 -14.04 -11.95
C TYR A 56 8.55 -13.56 -12.81
N ALA A 57 9.52 -12.86 -12.19
CA ALA A 57 10.69 -12.40 -12.94
C ALA A 57 11.58 -13.56 -13.41
N ASP A 58 11.76 -14.59 -12.60
CA ASP A 58 12.54 -15.78 -12.96
C ASP A 58 11.88 -16.56 -14.12
N ASP A 59 10.55 -16.64 -14.15
CA ASP A 59 9.77 -17.27 -15.23
C ASP A 59 9.67 -16.41 -16.51
N ASN A 60 10.08 -15.14 -16.47
CA ASN A 60 9.94 -14.18 -17.57
C ASN A 60 11.27 -13.52 -17.99
N ASP A 61 12.37 -14.26 -18.08
CA ASP A 61 13.70 -13.77 -18.50
C ASP A 61 14.20 -12.57 -17.69
N GLY A 62 13.90 -12.56 -16.41
CA GLY A 62 14.22 -11.47 -15.48
C GLY A 62 13.32 -10.23 -15.61
N LYS A 63 12.35 -10.22 -16.51
CA LYS A 63 11.39 -9.11 -16.67
C LYS A 63 10.48 -9.01 -15.47
N ILE A 64 10.47 -7.88 -14.81
CA ILE A 64 9.59 -7.64 -13.66
C ILE A 64 8.18 -7.25 -14.12
N VAL A 65 7.20 -7.69 -13.33
CA VAL A 65 5.79 -7.44 -13.62
C VAL A 65 5.48 -5.94 -13.73
N ASN A 66 4.49 -5.59 -14.53
CA ASN A 66 3.98 -4.23 -14.60
C ASN A 66 3.34 -3.82 -13.27
N GLY A 67 3.90 -2.81 -12.62
CA GLY A 67 3.46 -2.30 -11.32
C GLY A 67 2.24 -1.39 -11.37
N GLN A 68 1.71 -1.06 -12.56
CA GLN A 68 0.59 -0.13 -12.73
C GLN A 68 -0.73 -0.87 -12.96
N PRO A 69 -1.66 -0.92 -11.99
CA PRO A 69 -2.90 -1.67 -12.11
C PRO A 69 -3.96 -1.09 -13.06
N SER A 70 -3.77 0.13 -13.54
CA SER A 70 -4.79 0.91 -14.28
C SER A 70 -5.13 0.42 -15.69
N VAL A 71 -4.51 -0.64 -16.18
CA VAL A 71 -4.78 -1.20 -17.51
C VAL A 71 -5.52 -2.54 -17.41
N ASN A 72 -6.56 -2.71 -18.22
CA ASN A 72 -7.26 -3.99 -18.36
C ASN A 72 -6.47 -4.97 -19.24
N ALA A 73 -6.97 -6.23 -19.36
CA ALA A 73 -6.33 -7.28 -20.15
C ALA A 73 -6.06 -6.91 -21.59
N ASN A 74 -6.90 -6.05 -22.15
CA ASN A 74 -6.83 -5.63 -23.55
C ASN A 74 -5.95 -4.37 -23.73
N GLY A 75 -5.23 -3.92 -22.69
CA GLY A 75 -4.43 -2.70 -22.71
C GLY A 75 -5.24 -1.41 -22.75
N ALA A 76 -6.57 -1.48 -22.68
CA ALA A 76 -7.41 -0.30 -22.61
C ALA A 76 -7.34 0.31 -21.20
N PRO A 77 -7.32 1.65 -21.06
CA PRO A 77 -7.43 2.28 -19.77
C PRO A 77 -8.72 1.82 -19.09
N HIS A 78 -8.65 1.60 -17.77
CA HIS A 78 -9.86 1.35 -16.99
C HIS A 78 -10.81 2.54 -17.15
N ALA A 79 -12.13 2.31 -17.09
CA ALA A 79 -13.15 3.33 -17.24
C ALA A 79 -12.99 4.54 -16.30
N ASN A 80 -12.16 4.42 -15.25
CA ASN A 80 -11.83 5.48 -14.29
C ASN A 80 -10.41 6.04 -14.42
N ASP A 81 -9.75 5.84 -15.56
CA ASP A 81 -8.61 6.69 -15.89
C ASP A 81 -9.18 8.11 -16.11
N ASN A 82 -8.99 9.01 -15.15
CA ASN A 82 -9.44 10.42 -15.19
C ASN A 82 -8.81 11.23 -16.33
N ARG A 83 -8.47 10.58 -17.44
CA ARG A 83 -8.13 11.28 -18.68
C ARG A 83 -9.41 11.80 -19.33
N PRO A 84 -9.40 13.02 -19.89
CA PRO A 84 -10.56 13.55 -20.62
C PRO A 84 -10.99 12.51 -21.67
N THR A 85 -12.24 12.07 -21.58
CA THR A 85 -12.88 11.23 -22.59
C THR A 85 -12.87 11.99 -23.91
N GLY A 86 -12.01 11.59 -24.86
CA GLY A 86 -11.99 12.21 -26.20
C GLY A 86 -10.60 12.31 -26.86
N GLY A 87 -9.54 11.94 -26.18
CA GLY A 87 -8.22 11.80 -26.83
C GLY A 87 -8.09 10.48 -27.60
N PRO A 88 -7.33 10.42 -28.70
CA PRO A 88 -7.05 9.15 -29.36
C PRO A 88 -6.41 8.19 -28.37
N PRO A 89 -6.69 6.87 -28.45
CA PRO A 89 -6.05 5.88 -27.60
C PRO A 89 -4.54 6.02 -27.75
N PRO A 90 -3.76 5.91 -26.64
CA PRO A 90 -2.31 6.00 -26.74
C PRO A 90 -1.83 4.92 -27.71
N ALA A 91 -0.98 5.27 -28.65
CA ALA A 91 -0.50 4.44 -29.75
C ALA A 91 0.34 3.22 -29.29
N LYS A 92 0.40 2.93 -28.01
CA LYS A 92 1.06 1.75 -27.42
C LYS A 92 0.07 0.96 -26.59
N VAL A 93 -0.45 -0.11 -27.19
CA VAL A 93 -1.13 -1.18 -26.46
C VAL A 93 -0.13 -1.75 -25.45
N TYR A 94 -0.43 -1.63 -24.15
CA TYR A 94 0.38 -2.27 -23.13
C TYR A 94 0.11 -3.78 -23.19
N THR A 95 1.06 -4.54 -23.71
CA THR A 95 0.98 -5.99 -23.86
C THR A 95 1.21 -6.74 -22.54
N GLU A 96 1.66 -6.05 -21.48
CA GLU A 96 2.00 -6.66 -20.21
C GLU A 96 0.82 -6.62 -19.24
N ILE A 97 0.47 -7.79 -18.70
CA ILE A 97 -0.53 -7.90 -17.64
C ILE A 97 0.05 -7.25 -16.36
N PRO A 98 -0.69 -6.34 -15.70
CA PRO A 98 -0.24 -5.75 -14.43
C PRO A 98 -0.25 -6.78 -13.29
N TRP A 99 0.49 -6.49 -12.21
CA TRP A 99 0.57 -7.35 -11.04
C TRP A 99 -0.80 -7.66 -10.40
N ALA A 100 -1.72 -6.71 -10.45
CA ALA A 100 -3.15 -6.82 -10.19
C ALA A 100 -3.86 -5.80 -11.07
N ARG A 101 -5.13 -6.03 -11.41
CA ARG A 101 -5.89 -5.07 -12.23
C ARG A 101 -6.44 -3.93 -11.40
N GLY A 102 -6.76 -2.81 -12.05
CA GLY A 102 -7.46 -1.69 -11.45
C GLY A 102 -8.90 -2.05 -11.05
N ILE A 103 -9.45 -1.30 -10.11
CA ILE A 103 -10.85 -1.39 -9.69
C ILE A 103 -11.53 -0.04 -9.86
N GLN A 104 -12.86 -0.03 -9.91
CA GLN A 104 -13.63 1.21 -9.89
C GLN A 104 -13.54 1.86 -8.51
N LEU A 105 -13.28 3.18 -8.47
CA LEU A 105 -13.21 3.96 -7.25
C LEU A 105 -14.28 5.05 -7.28
N ASP A 106 -14.84 5.37 -6.12
CA ASP A 106 -15.74 6.52 -5.94
C ASP A 106 -14.97 7.85 -5.89
N GLY A 107 -15.70 8.96 -5.71
CA GLY A 107 -15.11 10.29 -5.61
C GLY A 107 -14.17 10.50 -4.42
N ASN A 108 -14.19 9.60 -3.43
CA ASN A 108 -13.31 9.61 -2.24
C ASN A 108 -12.09 8.71 -2.41
N GLY A 109 -11.98 8.00 -3.56
CA GLY A 109 -10.94 7.01 -3.81
C GLY A 109 -11.12 5.70 -3.03
N ASP A 110 -12.33 5.44 -2.53
CA ASP A 110 -12.70 4.15 -1.93
C ASP A 110 -13.34 3.25 -3.02
N PRO A 111 -13.30 1.90 -2.88
CA PRO A 111 -13.90 0.99 -3.86
C PRO A 111 -15.37 1.31 -4.11
N ASP A 112 -15.71 1.54 -5.37
CA ASP A 112 -17.08 1.85 -5.79
C ASP A 112 -17.84 0.54 -6.07
N TYR A 113 -18.89 0.32 -5.34
CA TYR A 113 -19.83 -0.80 -5.50
C TYR A 113 -21.13 -0.39 -6.17
N SER A 114 -21.23 0.85 -6.67
CA SER A 114 -22.38 1.29 -7.48
C SER A 114 -22.40 0.57 -8.83
N GLY A 115 -23.51 0.61 -9.52
CA GLY A 115 -23.63 -0.03 -10.83
C GLY A 115 -23.66 -1.56 -10.81
N GLY A 116 -23.94 -2.18 -9.66
CA GLY A 116 -24.06 -3.64 -9.51
C GLY A 116 -22.73 -4.36 -9.31
N LEU A 117 -21.63 -3.64 -9.15
CA LEU A 117 -20.33 -4.24 -8.80
C LEU A 117 -20.36 -4.88 -7.42
N THR A 118 -19.77 -6.05 -7.29
CA THR A 118 -19.71 -6.84 -6.07
C THR A 118 -18.30 -6.99 -5.55
N LYS A 119 -18.18 -7.48 -4.32
CA LYS A 119 -16.89 -7.89 -3.78
C LYS A 119 -16.19 -8.92 -4.68
N TYR A 120 -16.96 -9.79 -5.34
CA TYR A 120 -16.43 -10.81 -6.26
C TYR A 120 -15.73 -10.16 -7.47
N ASP A 121 -16.29 -9.09 -8.02
CA ASP A 121 -15.70 -8.37 -9.15
C ASP A 121 -14.36 -7.76 -8.76
N HIS A 122 -14.26 -7.22 -7.54
CA HIS A 122 -13.00 -6.70 -7.01
C HIS A 122 -11.97 -7.80 -6.72
N GLU A 123 -12.39 -8.99 -6.25
CA GLU A 123 -11.50 -10.15 -6.12
C GLU A 123 -11.00 -10.64 -7.49
N LYS A 124 -11.87 -10.59 -8.50
CA LYS A 124 -11.50 -10.94 -9.87
C LYS A 124 -10.34 -10.09 -10.39
N THR A 125 -10.28 -8.80 -10.06
CA THR A 125 -9.16 -7.94 -10.48
C THR A 125 -7.81 -8.38 -9.94
N ILE A 126 -7.79 -9.03 -8.77
CA ILE A 126 -6.60 -9.65 -8.19
C ILE A 126 -6.28 -10.95 -8.94
N LYS A 127 -7.28 -11.80 -9.15
CA LYS A 127 -7.14 -13.12 -9.80
C LYS A 127 -6.71 -13.01 -11.27
N ASP A 128 -7.09 -11.92 -11.93
CA ASP A 128 -6.66 -11.62 -13.30
C ASP A 128 -5.28 -10.93 -13.38
N GLY A 129 -4.62 -10.71 -12.25
CA GLY A 129 -3.28 -10.10 -12.18
C GLY A 129 -2.16 -11.10 -12.44
N ALA A 130 -1.01 -10.61 -12.94
CA ALA A 130 0.14 -11.44 -13.30
C ALA A 130 0.81 -12.15 -12.12
N LEU A 131 0.63 -11.67 -10.89
CA LEU A 131 1.18 -12.35 -9.70
C LEU A 131 0.26 -13.43 -9.15
N TRP A 132 -1.00 -13.51 -9.61
CA TRP A 132 -1.95 -14.49 -9.10
C TRP A 132 -1.50 -15.96 -9.21
N PRO A 133 -0.89 -16.42 -10.32
CA PRO A 133 -0.43 -17.80 -10.42
C PRO A 133 0.54 -18.19 -9.30
N ASN A 134 1.35 -17.24 -8.85
CA ASN A 134 2.41 -17.44 -7.84
C ASN A 134 1.95 -17.09 -6.41
N ASN A 135 0.78 -16.46 -6.24
CA ASN A 135 0.20 -16.15 -4.93
C ASN A 135 -1.33 -16.16 -5.00
N GLN A 136 -1.94 -17.35 -4.88
CA GLN A 136 -3.39 -17.56 -4.97
C GLN A 136 -4.13 -17.27 -3.65
N ASN A 137 -3.65 -16.30 -2.88
CA ASN A 137 -4.26 -15.88 -1.62
C ASN A 137 -4.75 -14.43 -1.70
N VAL A 138 -6.05 -14.23 -1.99
CA VAL A 138 -6.65 -12.89 -2.05
C VAL A 138 -6.37 -12.06 -0.79
N LYS A 139 -6.32 -12.69 0.39
CA LYS A 139 -6.07 -11.99 1.65
C LYS A 139 -4.65 -11.38 1.72
N ALA A 140 -3.69 -11.96 1.00
CA ALA A 140 -2.32 -11.45 0.92
C ALA A 140 -2.19 -10.12 0.16
N TYR A 141 -3.23 -9.68 -0.56
CA TYR A 141 -3.24 -8.40 -1.27
C TYR A 141 -3.75 -7.23 -0.44
N LYS A 142 -4.20 -7.50 0.77
CA LYS A 142 -4.85 -6.51 1.65
C LYS A 142 -4.17 -6.42 3.01
N CYS A 143 -3.92 -5.18 3.44
CA CYS A 143 -3.56 -4.90 4.84
C CYS A 143 -4.71 -5.26 5.79
N PRO A 144 -4.45 -5.99 6.89
CA PRO A 144 -5.49 -6.31 7.87
C PRO A 144 -6.04 -5.08 8.60
N GLY A 145 -5.34 -3.94 8.55
CA GLY A 145 -5.81 -2.66 9.06
C GLY A 145 -6.59 -1.80 8.05
N ALA A 146 -6.83 -2.31 6.84
CA ALA A 146 -7.56 -1.56 5.82
C ALA A 146 -9.06 -1.47 6.11
N LYS A 147 -9.73 -0.44 5.56
CA LYS A 147 -11.18 -0.29 5.64
C LYS A 147 -11.91 -1.53 5.11
N SER A 148 -13.13 -1.75 5.60
CA SER A 148 -14.05 -2.73 5.00
C SER A 148 -14.27 -2.38 3.53
N GLY A 149 -14.44 -3.40 2.68
CA GLY A 149 -14.63 -3.20 1.24
C GLY A 149 -13.33 -3.15 0.42
N HIS A 150 -12.21 -2.67 0.97
CA HIS A 150 -10.95 -2.69 0.24
C HIS A 150 -10.45 -4.13 0.05
N MET A 151 -10.10 -4.50 -1.17
CA MET A 151 -9.58 -5.84 -1.49
C MET A 151 -8.07 -5.84 -1.76
N ARG A 152 -7.50 -4.72 -2.15
CA ARG A 152 -6.09 -4.51 -2.40
C ARG A 152 -5.66 -3.17 -1.80
N THR A 153 -4.55 -3.15 -1.05
CA THR A 153 -4.05 -1.94 -0.36
C THR A 153 -2.54 -1.80 -0.40
N TYR A 154 -1.90 -2.65 -1.19
CA TYR A 154 -0.48 -2.57 -1.50
C TYR A 154 -0.27 -1.99 -2.89
N SER A 155 0.86 -1.33 -3.09
CA SER A 155 1.27 -0.80 -4.38
C SER A 155 2.72 -1.11 -4.67
N ILE A 156 3.01 -1.42 -5.94
CA ILE A 156 4.38 -1.49 -6.44
C ILE A 156 4.89 -0.07 -6.68
N THR A 157 6.16 0.17 -6.43
CA THR A 157 6.77 1.49 -6.59
C THR A 157 6.96 1.87 -8.05
N CYS A 158 6.83 3.16 -8.37
CA CYS A 158 6.91 3.68 -9.74
C CYS A 158 8.22 3.37 -10.46
N SER A 159 9.32 3.27 -9.72
CA SER A 159 10.64 3.03 -10.29
C SER A 159 10.90 1.58 -10.74
N LEU A 160 10.01 0.64 -10.37
CA LEU A 160 10.11 -0.78 -10.71
C LEU A 160 8.97 -1.19 -11.66
N ASN A 161 9.08 -0.79 -12.91
CA ASN A 161 8.10 -1.01 -13.98
C ASN A 161 6.68 -0.49 -13.64
N GLY A 162 6.60 0.51 -12.76
CA GLY A 162 5.33 1.03 -12.25
C GLY A 162 4.80 2.22 -13.01
N ASP A 163 5.67 3.10 -13.54
CA ASP A 163 5.24 4.26 -14.31
C ASP A 163 5.90 4.27 -15.68
N ARG A 164 5.08 4.23 -16.72
CA ARG A 164 5.52 4.20 -18.13
C ARG A 164 5.39 5.53 -18.82
N SER A 165 4.76 6.49 -18.19
CA SER A 165 4.62 7.82 -18.77
C SER A 165 5.89 8.62 -18.51
N PRO A 166 6.42 9.36 -19.50
CA PRO A 166 7.42 10.40 -19.28
C PRO A 166 6.74 11.54 -18.53
N VAL A 167 6.57 11.39 -17.23
CA VAL A 167 5.72 12.28 -16.45
C VAL A 167 6.58 13.36 -15.84
N SER A 168 6.35 14.56 -16.29
CA SER A 168 6.99 15.78 -15.79
C SER A 168 6.92 15.94 -14.25
N HIS A 169 5.93 15.33 -13.60
CA HIS A 169 5.77 15.42 -12.14
C HIS A 169 6.66 14.46 -11.34
N LEU A 170 7.27 13.44 -11.97
CA LEU A 170 8.26 12.58 -11.30
C LEU A 170 9.69 13.11 -11.44
N GLY A 171 9.90 14.09 -12.32
CA GLY A 171 11.18 14.64 -12.69
C GLY A 171 11.67 14.19 -14.05
N SER A 172 12.49 15.03 -14.68
CA SER A 172 12.93 14.83 -16.07
C SER A 172 13.74 13.54 -16.32
N ALA A 173 14.43 13.04 -15.29
CA ALA A 173 15.24 11.83 -15.37
C ALA A 173 14.51 10.55 -14.92
N ALA A 174 13.31 10.66 -14.36
CA ALA A 174 12.62 9.54 -13.73
C ALA A 174 12.34 8.37 -14.69
N SER A 175 11.94 8.64 -15.92
CA SER A 175 11.66 7.60 -16.93
C SER A 175 12.88 6.75 -17.29
N MET A 176 14.09 7.34 -17.28
CA MET A 176 15.35 6.64 -17.55
C MET A 176 15.79 5.77 -16.38
N LEU A 177 15.27 6.02 -15.18
CA LEU A 177 15.62 5.30 -13.96
C LEU A 177 14.63 4.17 -13.63
N CYS A 178 13.54 4.07 -14.42
CA CYS A 178 12.55 3.02 -14.23
C CYS A 178 13.12 1.68 -14.70
N VAL A 179 13.25 0.73 -13.77
CA VAL A 179 13.84 -0.59 -14.02
C VAL A 179 12.75 -1.55 -14.48
N LYS A 180 13.02 -2.33 -15.53
CA LYS A 180 12.10 -3.33 -16.11
C LYS A 180 12.62 -4.76 -16.02
N ASN A 181 13.84 -4.96 -15.57
CA ASN A 181 14.43 -6.27 -15.39
C ASN A 181 15.07 -6.35 -14.00
N ARG A 182 14.86 -7.48 -13.32
CA ARG A 182 15.36 -7.71 -11.95
C ARG A 182 16.88 -7.60 -11.85
N SER A 183 17.60 -8.07 -12.88
CA SER A 183 19.07 -7.99 -12.92
C SER A 183 19.62 -6.55 -12.93
N LEU A 184 18.79 -5.58 -13.31
CA LEU A 184 19.14 -4.16 -13.32
C LEU A 184 18.82 -3.45 -12.00
N VAL A 185 18.20 -4.13 -11.05
CA VAL A 185 17.91 -3.57 -9.73
C VAL A 185 19.22 -3.48 -8.94
N ARG A 186 19.78 -2.29 -8.90
CA ARG A 186 20.98 -2.04 -8.09
C ARG A 186 20.62 -1.99 -6.61
N ARG A 187 21.45 -2.61 -5.74
CA ARG A 187 21.25 -2.63 -4.29
C ARG A 187 19.86 -3.16 -3.90
N PRO A 188 19.53 -4.41 -4.27
CA PRO A 188 18.17 -4.95 -4.07
C PRO A 188 17.71 -4.93 -2.61
N HIS A 189 18.65 -4.94 -1.65
CA HIS A 189 18.38 -4.82 -0.22
C HIS A 189 17.95 -3.42 0.25
N ASP A 190 18.11 -2.39 -0.60
CA ASP A 190 17.69 -1.00 -0.32
C ASP A 190 16.59 -0.51 -1.26
N ARG A 191 16.11 -1.36 -2.19
CA ARG A 191 15.10 -0.97 -3.20
C ARG A 191 13.74 -1.51 -2.83
N ILE A 192 12.85 -0.62 -2.44
CA ILE A 192 11.46 -0.98 -2.12
C ILE A 192 10.72 -1.39 -3.41
N VAL A 193 10.21 -2.62 -3.43
CA VAL A 193 9.34 -3.14 -4.50
C VAL A 193 7.89 -2.76 -4.26
N ALA A 194 7.39 -3.05 -3.06
CA ALA A 194 6.00 -2.81 -2.71
C ALA A 194 5.87 -2.30 -1.28
N LEU A 195 4.80 -1.58 -1.03
CA LEU A 195 4.50 -1.00 0.28
C LEU A 195 2.99 -0.98 0.56
N CYS A 196 2.65 -0.79 1.84
CA CYS A 196 1.28 -0.65 2.29
C CYS A 196 0.85 0.81 2.27
N GLU A 197 0.05 1.19 1.29
CA GLU A 197 -0.60 2.51 1.29
C GLU A 197 -1.79 2.57 2.26
N GLY A 198 -2.41 1.42 2.53
CA GLY A 198 -3.59 1.30 3.39
C GLY A 198 -4.91 1.67 2.72
N TRP A 199 -4.89 2.08 1.47
CA TRP A 199 -6.06 2.28 0.60
C TRP A 199 -5.79 1.68 -0.78
N VAL A 200 -6.81 1.67 -1.62
CA VAL A 200 -6.66 1.22 -3.01
C VAL A 200 -6.08 2.35 -3.84
N ASN A 201 -5.07 2.03 -4.62
CA ASN A 201 -4.54 2.91 -5.67
C ASN A 201 -4.51 2.13 -6.98
N ASN A 202 -5.03 2.71 -8.05
CA ASN A 202 -5.00 2.13 -9.40
C ASN A 202 -3.72 2.47 -10.16
N LEU A 203 -2.80 3.14 -9.50
CA LEU A 203 -1.48 3.48 -10.02
C LEU A 203 -0.40 2.78 -9.18
N SER A 204 0.85 2.83 -9.65
CA SER A 204 2.00 2.54 -8.81
C SER A 204 2.19 3.64 -7.78
N TYR A 205 2.82 3.32 -6.66
CA TYR A 205 3.17 4.34 -5.65
C TYR A 205 4.26 5.27 -6.17
N ARG A 206 4.02 6.58 -6.13
CA ARG A 206 4.86 7.59 -6.77
C ARG A 206 5.48 8.56 -5.76
N VAL A 207 6.80 8.70 -5.87
CA VAL A 207 7.57 9.76 -5.21
C VAL A 207 8.42 10.43 -6.27
N GLY A 208 8.44 11.75 -6.29
CA GLY A 208 9.23 12.51 -7.26
C GLY A 208 10.72 12.25 -7.13
N TYR A 209 11.42 12.09 -8.24
CA TYR A 209 12.88 11.88 -8.24
C TYR A 209 13.63 13.15 -7.82
N ASP A 210 13.26 14.30 -8.40
CA ASP A 210 13.91 15.60 -8.21
C ASP A 210 12.96 16.73 -7.78
N THR A 211 11.67 16.43 -7.54
CA THR A 211 10.65 17.44 -7.32
C THR A 211 10.60 18.00 -5.88
N GLY A 212 11.34 17.43 -4.95
CA GLY A 212 11.34 17.86 -3.55
C GLY A 212 10.03 17.71 -2.80
N LYS A 213 9.07 16.90 -3.31
CA LYS A 213 7.76 16.68 -2.73
C LYS A 213 7.28 15.24 -2.87
N TRP A 214 6.35 14.85 -2.02
CA TRP A 214 5.57 13.65 -2.16
C TRP A 214 4.56 13.82 -3.29
N ILE A 215 4.52 12.89 -4.24
CA ILE A 215 3.50 12.89 -5.29
C ILE A 215 2.24 12.20 -4.78
N ASP A 216 2.39 10.93 -4.37
CA ASP A 216 1.33 10.25 -3.62
C ASP A 216 1.49 10.51 -2.12
N PRO A 217 0.41 10.41 -1.34
CA PRO A 217 0.46 10.65 0.10
C PRO A 217 1.47 9.75 0.81
N PRO A 218 2.23 10.24 1.82
CA PRO A 218 3.06 9.37 2.64
C PRO A 218 2.23 8.25 3.28
N PRO A 219 2.64 6.98 3.22
CA PRO A 219 1.87 5.91 3.87
C PRO A 219 2.00 6.00 5.40
N ALA A 220 0.90 6.26 6.12
CA ALA A 220 0.87 6.43 7.58
C ALA A 220 -0.15 5.49 8.25
N ARG A 221 -0.06 4.17 8.00
CA ARG A 221 -1.10 3.21 8.41
C ARG A 221 -0.80 2.43 9.68
N HIS A 222 0.45 2.17 9.98
CA HIS A 222 0.87 1.29 11.06
C HIS A 222 1.57 2.09 12.17
N THR A 223 0.80 2.84 12.95
CA THR A 223 1.36 3.64 14.04
C THR A 223 2.40 4.63 13.52
N GLU A 224 1.91 5.59 12.68
CA GLU A 224 2.71 6.69 12.13
C GLU A 224 3.82 6.26 11.15
N GLY A 225 3.61 5.17 10.43
CA GLY A 225 4.60 4.67 9.50
C GLY A 225 4.02 3.69 8.48
N MET A 226 4.90 3.03 7.73
CA MET A 226 4.55 2.08 6.69
C MET A 226 5.26 0.75 6.83
N THR A 227 4.65 -0.32 6.33
CA THR A 227 5.32 -1.59 6.04
C THR A 227 5.68 -1.64 4.56
N PHE A 228 6.79 -2.26 4.26
CA PHE A 228 7.33 -2.38 2.90
C PHE A 228 8.15 -3.65 2.74
N VAL A 229 8.51 -3.95 1.47
CA VAL A 229 9.36 -5.07 1.11
C VAL A 229 10.37 -4.62 0.06
N PHE A 230 11.61 -5.10 0.21
CA PHE A 230 12.72 -4.83 -0.71
C PHE A 230 12.82 -5.89 -1.82
N ALA A 231 13.61 -5.59 -2.84
CA ALA A 231 13.76 -6.43 -4.02
C ALA A 231 14.53 -7.75 -3.78
N ASP A 232 15.21 -7.88 -2.65
CA ASP A 232 15.84 -9.12 -2.18
C ASP A 232 14.90 -10.01 -1.35
N GLY A 233 13.68 -9.54 -1.06
CA GLY A 233 12.66 -10.28 -0.33
C GLY A 233 12.53 -9.94 1.15
N HIS A 234 13.48 -9.22 1.76
CA HIS A 234 13.29 -8.82 3.15
C HIS A 234 12.28 -7.68 3.28
N SER A 235 11.60 -7.63 4.40
CA SER A 235 10.55 -6.65 4.69
C SER A 235 10.84 -5.90 5.97
N GLY A 236 10.28 -4.70 6.08
CA GLY A 236 10.49 -3.84 7.23
C GLY A 236 9.29 -2.96 7.57
N PHE A 237 9.50 -2.20 8.60
CA PHE A 237 8.62 -1.14 9.03
C PHE A 237 9.40 0.15 9.18
N TRP A 238 8.85 1.25 8.66
CA TRP A 238 9.44 2.58 8.74
C TRP A 238 8.49 3.50 9.48
N LYS A 239 8.97 4.04 10.60
CA LYS A 239 8.25 5.08 11.34
C LYS A 239 8.70 6.45 10.81
N TRP A 240 7.76 7.32 10.47
CA TRP A 240 8.05 8.68 10.05
C TRP A 240 8.55 9.51 11.22
N LYS A 241 9.46 10.45 10.95
CA LYS A 241 10.07 11.36 11.93
C LYS A 241 9.30 12.66 12.00
N GLY A 242 8.84 13.15 10.84
CA GLY A 242 8.19 14.46 10.71
C GLY A 242 6.69 14.39 10.98
N PRO A 243 6.16 15.20 11.92
CA PRO A 243 4.73 15.25 12.20
C PRO A 243 3.88 15.63 10.98
N GLY A 244 4.37 16.51 10.11
CA GLY A 244 3.70 16.87 8.88
C GLY A 244 3.63 15.72 7.86
N THR A 245 4.66 14.87 7.79
CA THR A 245 4.64 13.64 6.99
C THR A 245 3.52 12.71 7.45
N ILE A 246 3.38 12.51 8.77
CA ILE A 246 2.33 11.68 9.35
C ILE A 246 0.96 12.25 9.03
N LEU A 247 0.76 13.55 9.30
CA LEU A 247 -0.52 14.24 9.06
C LEU A 247 -0.92 14.25 7.59
N ALA A 248 0.04 14.46 6.68
CA ALA A 248 -0.20 14.39 5.24
C ALA A 248 -0.65 12.99 4.80
N GLY A 249 -0.06 11.94 5.38
CA GLY A 249 -0.44 10.56 5.14
C GLY A 249 -1.83 10.22 5.67
N GLU A 250 -2.17 10.62 6.88
CA GLU A 250 -3.49 10.41 7.49
C GLU A 250 -4.60 11.11 6.70
N LYS A 251 -4.33 12.33 6.22
CA LYS A 251 -5.25 13.13 5.39
C LYS A 251 -5.25 12.71 3.91
N ARG A 252 -4.44 11.74 3.50
CA ARG A 252 -4.24 11.34 2.10
C ARG A 252 -3.88 12.54 1.19
N GLN A 253 -3.01 13.40 1.68
CA GLN A 253 -2.61 14.63 0.97
C GLN A 253 -1.56 14.33 -0.09
N SER A 254 -1.96 14.35 -1.36
CA SER A 254 -1.04 14.29 -2.50
C SER A 254 -0.31 15.63 -2.71
N ASN A 255 0.81 15.58 -3.40
CA ASN A 255 1.68 16.75 -3.68
C ASN A 255 2.12 17.50 -2.42
N TYR A 256 2.32 16.78 -1.32
CA TYR A 256 2.77 17.35 -0.06
C TYR A 256 4.24 17.79 -0.15
N THR A 257 4.52 19.03 0.25
CA THR A 257 5.87 19.59 0.33
C THR A 257 6.31 19.62 1.80
N PRO A 258 7.40 18.92 2.15
CA PRO A 258 7.96 18.96 3.50
C PRO A 258 8.34 20.36 3.95
N ALA A 259 8.07 20.70 5.21
CA ALA A 259 8.36 22.01 5.80
C ALA A 259 9.48 21.96 6.86
N THR A 260 9.69 20.83 7.53
CA THR A 260 10.73 20.67 8.56
C THR A 260 11.87 19.78 8.09
N GLN A 261 12.99 19.78 8.82
CA GLN A 261 14.15 18.93 8.50
C GLN A 261 13.81 17.44 8.61
N GLU A 262 13.00 17.05 9.59
CA GLU A 262 12.53 15.66 9.76
C GLU A 262 11.71 15.21 8.57
N GLU A 263 10.79 16.05 8.09
CA GLU A 263 9.94 15.75 6.93
C GLU A 263 10.75 15.67 5.63
N VAL A 264 11.74 16.55 5.47
CA VAL A 264 12.69 16.48 4.34
C VAL A 264 13.53 15.22 4.42
N SER A 265 13.96 14.80 5.62
CA SER A 265 14.66 13.53 5.83
C SER A 265 13.78 12.34 5.47
N ASP A 266 12.50 12.32 5.87
CA ASP A 266 11.54 11.26 5.53
C ASP A 266 11.38 11.11 4.00
N LEU A 267 11.19 12.24 3.31
CA LEU A 267 11.08 12.24 1.84
C LEU A 267 12.37 11.79 1.17
N ARG A 268 13.53 12.26 1.65
CA ARG A 268 14.84 11.89 1.12
C ARG A 268 15.08 10.39 1.24
N ASP A 269 14.85 9.83 2.43
CA ASP A 269 15.06 8.41 2.71
C ASP A 269 14.13 7.55 1.80
N MET A 270 12.87 7.97 1.63
CA MET A 270 11.93 7.32 0.74
C MET A 270 12.35 7.40 -0.75
N ARG A 271 12.84 8.56 -1.20
CA ARG A 271 13.36 8.73 -2.57
C ARG A 271 14.54 7.80 -2.84
N ILE A 272 15.46 7.69 -1.90
CA ILE A 272 16.62 6.77 -2.01
C ILE A 272 16.13 5.33 -2.13
N ALA A 273 15.19 4.92 -1.29
CA ALA A 273 14.66 3.57 -1.29
C ALA A 273 13.84 3.22 -2.55
N ILE A 274 13.18 4.20 -3.17
CA ILE A 274 12.42 4.00 -4.42
C ILE A 274 13.32 4.08 -5.65
N TRP A 275 14.22 5.07 -5.73
CA TRP A 275 15.01 5.34 -6.94
C TRP A 275 16.42 4.73 -6.90
N GLY A 276 16.91 4.32 -5.73
CA GLY A 276 18.27 3.80 -5.51
C GLY A 276 19.34 4.89 -5.46
N LYS A 277 19.00 6.10 -5.83
CA LYS A 277 19.82 7.32 -5.72
C LYS A 277 18.91 8.54 -5.82
N ILE A 278 19.43 9.68 -5.41
CA ILE A 278 18.82 11.00 -5.61
C ILE A 278 19.82 11.91 -6.33
N PRO A 279 19.36 12.98 -6.99
CA PRO A 279 20.25 13.96 -7.62
C PRO A 279 21.10 14.70 -6.60
#